data_6fc2279ea458d171ac5da0100ed6dfb5
#
_entry.id   6fc2279ea458d171ac5da0100ed6dfb5
#
_cell.length_a   1.000
_cell.length_b   1.000
_cell.length_c   1.000
_cell.angle_alpha   90.00
_cell.angle_beta   90.00
_cell.angle_gamma   90.00
#
_symmetry.space_group_name_H-M   'P 1'
#
loop_
_entity.id
_entity.type
_entity.pdbx_description
1 polymer ?
#
loop_
_entity_poly.entity_id
_entity_poly.type
_entity_poly.pdbx_seq_one_letter_code
_entity_poly.pdbx_strand_id
1 'polypeptide(L)'
;MGSGKSTHGRKLAKALGVEFIDLDAYIKKKLNKTIPEIFETHGESFFREQETSCLKEIVELKKEPCVIALGGGAICFNDNLKLVKDNGLVIYLETHESVLRQRLLRSTNQRPLLKGKSDDEVLKFIKDKIIERKKFYDEAHLKVDGLNLTTQKLLNEIGSYYNNAIK
;
A
#
# COMPACT_ATOMS: atom_id res chain seq x y z
N MET A 1 4.49 4.65 -2.59
CA MET A 1 5.86 4.19 -2.27
C MET A 1 6.39 5.01 -1.11
N GLY A 2 7.12 4.39 -0.13
CA GLY A 2 7.78 5.16 0.94
C GLY A 2 6.87 5.81 2.01
N SER A 3 5.55 5.66 1.95
CA SER A 3 4.63 6.26 2.93
C SER A 3 4.60 5.56 4.30
N GLY A 4 5.28 4.40 4.45
CA GLY A 4 5.36 3.67 5.71
C GLY A 4 4.25 2.64 5.93
N LYS A 5 3.50 2.25 4.90
CA LYS A 5 2.38 1.29 5.00
C LYS A 5 2.73 0.02 5.77
N SER A 6 3.79 -0.68 5.39
CA SER A 6 4.20 -1.92 6.05
C SER A 6 4.61 -1.72 7.50
N THR A 7 5.22 -0.56 7.83
CA THR A 7 5.61 -0.22 9.20
C THR A 7 4.40 0.07 10.07
N HIS A 8 3.51 0.97 9.61
CA HIS A 8 2.31 1.34 10.36
C HIS A 8 1.29 0.19 10.39
N GLY A 9 1.13 -0.55 9.28
CA GLY A 9 0.25 -1.71 9.21
C GLY A 9 0.63 -2.81 10.19
N ARG A 10 1.94 -3.13 10.31
CA ARG A 10 2.42 -4.12 11.29
C ARG A 10 2.18 -3.69 12.74
N LYS A 11 2.41 -2.40 13.04
CA LYS A 11 2.14 -1.86 14.38
C LYS A 11 0.65 -1.84 14.69
N LEU A 12 -0.18 -1.49 13.72
CA LEU A 12 -1.64 -1.50 13.84
C LEU A 12 -2.16 -2.94 14.09
N ALA A 13 -1.73 -3.90 13.28
CA ALA A 13 -2.12 -5.30 13.42
C ALA A 13 -1.76 -5.84 14.81
N LYS A 14 -0.54 -5.54 15.30
CA LYS A 14 -0.12 -5.90 16.66
C LYS A 14 -1.02 -5.28 17.73
N ALA A 15 -1.39 -4.01 17.59
CA ALA A 15 -2.24 -3.30 18.54
C ALA A 15 -3.69 -3.82 18.54
N LEU A 16 -4.17 -4.29 17.39
CA LEU A 16 -5.50 -4.90 17.25
C LEU A 16 -5.52 -6.40 17.58
N GLY A 17 -4.36 -7.05 17.75
CA GLY A 17 -4.28 -8.49 17.99
C GLY A 17 -4.64 -9.33 16.76
N VAL A 18 -4.44 -8.80 15.53
CA VAL A 18 -4.80 -9.46 14.28
C VAL A 18 -3.56 -9.74 13.40
N GLU A 19 -3.73 -10.55 12.37
CA GLU A 19 -2.65 -10.86 11.41
C GLU A 19 -2.28 -9.64 10.57
N PHE A 20 -0.98 -9.53 10.24
CA PHE A 20 -0.46 -8.56 9.28
C PHE A 20 -0.01 -9.25 8.01
N ILE A 21 -0.49 -8.78 6.86
CA ILE A 21 -0.12 -9.27 5.53
C ILE A 21 0.47 -8.12 4.72
N ASP A 22 1.67 -8.32 4.17
CA ASP A 22 2.25 -7.43 3.16
C ASP A 22 2.06 -8.08 1.79
N LEU A 23 1.29 -7.45 0.90
CA LEU A 23 0.93 -8.03 -0.40
C LEU A 23 2.17 -8.30 -1.27
N ASP A 24 3.16 -7.38 -1.26
CA ASP A 24 4.40 -7.57 -2.01
C ASP A 24 5.17 -8.80 -1.48
N ALA A 25 5.17 -9.02 -0.15
CA ALA A 25 5.79 -10.19 0.47
C ALA A 25 5.01 -11.48 0.16
N TYR A 26 3.68 -11.41 0.13
CA TYR A 26 2.82 -12.53 -0.23
C TYR A 26 3.09 -13.00 -1.65
N ILE A 27 3.11 -12.07 -2.62
CA ILE A 27 3.42 -12.35 -4.03
C ILE A 27 4.81 -12.98 -4.18
N LYS A 28 5.82 -12.41 -3.52
CA LYS A 28 7.20 -12.96 -3.54
C LYS A 28 7.24 -14.40 -3.05
N LYS A 29 6.55 -14.71 -1.97
CA LYS A 29 6.48 -16.06 -1.41
C LYS A 29 5.78 -17.03 -2.37
N LYS A 30 4.64 -16.60 -2.96
CA LYS A 30 3.83 -17.42 -3.87
C LYS A 30 4.58 -17.75 -5.15
N LEU A 31 5.28 -16.79 -5.74
CA LEU A 31 5.99 -16.95 -7.01
C LEU A 31 7.45 -17.41 -6.82
N ASN A 32 7.94 -17.47 -5.59
CA ASN A 32 9.34 -17.75 -5.27
C ASN A 32 10.32 -16.87 -6.07
N LYS A 33 9.96 -15.59 -6.28
CA LYS A 33 10.73 -14.60 -7.03
C LYS A 33 10.69 -13.26 -6.32
N THR A 34 11.72 -12.45 -6.47
CA THR A 34 11.71 -11.05 -6.04
C THR A 34 10.87 -10.20 -6.98
N ILE A 35 10.37 -9.04 -6.52
CA ILE A 35 9.61 -8.13 -7.39
C ILE A 35 10.42 -7.68 -8.61
N PRO A 36 11.72 -7.30 -8.49
CA PRO A 36 12.54 -7.01 -9.65
C PRO A 36 12.59 -8.14 -10.69
N GLU A 37 12.81 -9.39 -10.25
CA GLU A 37 12.83 -10.55 -11.15
C GLU A 37 11.50 -10.75 -11.86
N ILE A 38 10.36 -10.54 -11.17
CA ILE A 38 9.04 -10.64 -11.78
C ILE A 38 8.89 -9.58 -12.88
N PHE A 39 9.26 -8.33 -12.61
CA PHE A 39 9.21 -7.27 -13.61
C PHE A 39 10.13 -7.53 -14.80
N GLU A 40 11.33 -8.04 -14.57
CA GLU A 40 12.32 -8.31 -15.59
C GLU A 40 11.91 -9.51 -16.49
N THR A 41 11.34 -10.55 -15.88
CA THR A 41 10.99 -11.80 -16.61
C THR A 41 9.61 -11.77 -17.24
N HIS A 42 8.64 -11.06 -16.63
CA HIS A 42 7.22 -11.13 -17.02
C HIS A 42 6.60 -9.74 -17.29
N GLY A 43 7.25 -8.65 -16.91
CA GLY A 43 6.74 -7.29 -17.10
C GLY A 43 5.72 -6.84 -16.07
N GLU A 44 5.28 -5.57 -16.20
CA GLU A 44 4.36 -4.95 -15.25
C GLU A 44 2.95 -5.56 -15.31
N SER A 45 2.42 -5.88 -16.49
CA SER A 45 1.06 -6.43 -16.65
C SER A 45 0.88 -7.70 -15.82
N PHE A 46 1.80 -8.65 -15.96
CA PHE A 46 1.79 -9.88 -15.18
C PHE A 46 1.84 -9.60 -13.67
N PHE A 47 2.70 -8.66 -13.23
CA PHE A 47 2.76 -8.30 -11.82
C PHE A 47 1.41 -7.76 -11.32
N ARG A 48 0.70 -6.93 -12.09
CA ARG A 48 -0.63 -6.41 -11.75
C ARG A 48 -1.70 -7.50 -11.68
N GLU A 49 -1.63 -8.47 -12.57
CA GLU A 49 -2.48 -9.65 -12.50
C GLU A 49 -2.23 -10.47 -11.24
N GLN A 50 -0.96 -10.66 -10.85
CA GLN A 50 -0.60 -11.33 -9.61
C GLN A 50 -1.02 -10.55 -8.36
N GLU A 51 -0.90 -9.22 -8.34
CA GLU A 51 -1.44 -8.38 -7.25
C GLU A 51 -2.94 -8.65 -7.08
N THR A 52 -3.71 -8.65 -8.16
CA THR A 52 -5.15 -8.91 -8.14
C THR A 52 -5.49 -10.31 -7.69
N SER A 53 -4.82 -11.32 -8.25
CA SER A 53 -5.04 -12.73 -7.92
C SER A 53 -4.74 -13.01 -6.44
N CYS A 54 -3.60 -12.53 -5.94
CA CYS A 54 -3.22 -12.71 -4.54
C CYS A 54 -4.15 -11.95 -3.60
N LEU A 55 -4.61 -10.76 -3.98
CA LEU A 55 -5.55 -9.98 -3.17
C LEU A 55 -6.91 -10.67 -3.05
N LYS A 56 -7.44 -11.22 -4.15
CA LYS A 56 -8.67 -12.03 -4.14
C LYS A 56 -8.50 -13.26 -3.25
N GLU A 57 -7.42 -13.99 -3.41
CA GLU A 57 -7.10 -15.16 -2.61
C GLU A 57 -7.06 -14.82 -1.11
N ILE A 58 -6.41 -13.72 -0.73
CA ILE A 58 -6.37 -13.27 0.68
C ILE A 58 -7.78 -12.97 1.20
N VAL A 59 -8.59 -12.25 0.43
CA VAL A 59 -9.97 -11.91 0.81
C VAL A 59 -10.84 -13.15 0.96
N GLU A 60 -10.72 -14.13 0.07
CA GLU A 60 -11.50 -15.38 0.08
C GLU A 60 -11.09 -16.32 1.22
N LEU A 61 -9.77 -16.44 1.48
CA LEU A 61 -9.25 -17.39 2.48
C LEU A 61 -9.29 -16.86 3.91
N LYS A 62 -9.22 -15.54 4.10
CA LYS A 62 -9.20 -14.94 5.44
C LYS A 62 -10.61 -14.69 5.95
N LYS A 63 -11.02 -15.52 6.93
CA LYS A 63 -12.27 -15.34 7.67
C LYS A 63 -12.10 -14.41 8.88
N GLU A 64 -10.90 -14.36 9.43
CA GLU A 64 -10.56 -13.51 10.57
C GLU A 64 -10.07 -12.14 10.11
N PRO A 65 -10.35 -11.09 10.87
CA PRO A 65 -9.84 -9.74 10.56
C PRO A 65 -8.32 -9.72 10.41
N CYS A 66 -7.83 -8.98 9.43
CA CYS A 66 -6.38 -8.78 9.21
C CYS A 66 -6.09 -7.36 8.73
N VAL A 67 -4.83 -6.95 8.87
CA VAL A 67 -4.33 -5.70 8.29
C VAL A 67 -3.48 -6.03 7.07
N ILE A 68 -3.86 -5.49 5.91
CA ILE A 68 -3.16 -5.73 4.65
C ILE A 68 -2.44 -4.45 4.22
N ALA A 69 -1.13 -4.50 4.03
CA ALA A 69 -0.37 -3.44 3.38
C ALA A 69 -0.31 -3.70 1.87
N LEU A 70 -1.00 -2.86 1.11
CA LEU A 70 -1.05 -2.95 -0.36
C LEU A 70 0.16 -2.28 -1.00
N GLY A 71 0.57 -2.76 -2.17
CA GLY A 71 1.48 -2.06 -3.07
C GLY A 71 0.93 -0.67 -3.43
N GLY A 72 1.81 0.32 -3.66
CA GLY A 72 1.36 1.70 -3.91
C GLY A 72 0.52 1.89 -5.17
N GLY A 73 0.52 0.92 -6.08
CA GLY A 73 -0.30 0.96 -7.29
C GLY A 73 -1.40 -0.10 -7.33
N ALA A 74 -1.46 -1.01 -6.37
CA ALA A 74 -2.35 -2.17 -6.41
C ALA A 74 -3.83 -1.78 -6.60
N ILE A 75 -4.30 -0.72 -5.92
CA ILE A 75 -5.70 -0.26 -6.03
C ILE A 75 -6.02 0.45 -7.35
N CYS A 76 -5.01 0.73 -8.19
CA CYS A 76 -5.20 1.47 -9.45
C CYS A 76 -5.51 0.55 -10.65
N PHE A 77 -5.55 -0.76 -10.45
CA PHE A 77 -5.69 -1.75 -11.52
C PHE A 77 -6.79 -2.77 -11.20
N ASN A 78 -7.40 -3.31 -12.25
CA ASN A 78 -8.24 -4.52 -12.23
C ASN A 78 -9.36 -4.51 -11.16
N ASP A 79 -10.04 -3.41 -10.93
CA ASP A 79 -11.11 -3.25 -9.94
C ASP A 79 -10.69 -3.58 -8.49
N ASN A 80 -9.39 -3.60 -8.21
CA ASN A 80 -8.87 -3.88 -6.87
C ASN A 80 -9.38 -2.88 -5.83
N LEU A 81 -9.61 -1.62 -6.21
CA LEU A 81 -10.18 -0.62 -5.31
C LEU A 81 -11.57 -1.04 -4.84
N LYS A 82 -12.43 -1.47 -5.77
CA LYS A 82 -13.77 -1.99 -5.43
C LYS A 82 -13.67 -3.20 -4.52
N LEU A 83 -12.81 -4.16 -4.87
CA LEU A 83 -12.60 -5.37 -4.08
C LEU A 83 -12.22 -5.05 -2.62
N VAL A 84 -11.27 -4.14 -2.40
CA VAL A 84 -10.84 -3.81 -1.03
C VAL A 84 -11.88 -2.97 -0.28
N LYS A 85 -12.63 -2.11 -0.97
CA LYS A 85 -13.71 -1.31 -0.36
C LYS A 85 -14.87 -2.17 0.09
N ASP A 86 -15.24 -3.19 -0.69
CA ASP A 86 -16.33 -4.12 -0.37
C ASP A 86 -15.97 -5.07 0.80
N ASN A 87 -14.68 -5.25 1.10
CA ASN A 87 -14.21 -6.23 2.07
C ASN A 87 -13.46 -5.64 3.28
N GLY A 88 -13.33 -4.31 3.37
CA GLY A 88 -12.65 -3.73 4.51
C GLY A 88 -12.51 -2.21 4.49
N LEU A 89 -11.93 -1.67 5.55
CA LEU A 89 -11.63 -0.24 5.68
C LEU A 89 -10.36 0.10 4.91
N VAL A 90 -10.50 0.89 3.85
CA VAL A 90 -9.38 1.38 3.05
C VAL A 90 -8.83 2.65 3.65
N ILE A 91 -7.56 2.62 4.07
CA ILE A 91 -6.86 3.75 4.67
C ILE A 91 -5.74 4.22 3.73
N TYR A 92 -5.80 5.47 3.32
CA TYR A 92 -4.73 6.12 2.57
C TYR A 92 -3.79 6.86 3.54
N LEU A 93 -2.52 6.47 3.55
CA LEU A 93 -1.48 7.20 4.27
C LEU A 93 -0.93 8.30 3.35
N GLU A 94 -1.49 9.50 3.47
CA GLU A 94 -1.05 10.66 2.73
C GLU A 94 0.32 11.12 3.25
N THR A 95 1.25 11.36 2.35
CA THR A 95 2.61 11.76 2.72
C THR A 95 3.15 12.68 1.65
N HIS A 96 3.67 13.82 2.06
CA HIS A 96 4.23 14.84 1.16
C HIS A 96 5.37 14.26 0.31
N GLU A 97 5.43 14.66 -0.96
CA GLU A 97 6.39 14.11 -1.92
C GLU A 97 7.87 14.27 -1.50
N SER A 98 8.22 15.36 -0.80
CA SER A 98 9.59 15.54 -0.29
C SER A 98 9.99 14.50 0.75
N VAL A 99 9.06 14.11 1.62
CA VAL A 99 9.26 13.05 2.61
C VAL A 99 9.36 11.68 1.93
N LEU A 100 8.52 11.43 0.93
CA LEU A 100 8.60 10.20 0.12
C LEU A 100 9.94 10.11 -0.58
N ARG A 101 10.40 11.20 -1.23
CA ARG A 101 11.72 11.26 -1.88
C ARG A 101 12.82 10.90 -0.89
N GLN A 102 12.87 11.59 0.26
CA GLN A 102 13.91 11.34 1.27
C GLN A 102 13.93 9.87 1.73
N ARG A 103 12.76 9.29 1.99
CA ARG A 103 12.64 7.88 2.40
C ARG A 103 13.06 6.91 1.30
N LEU A 104 12.74 7.23 0.03
CA LEU A 104 13.10 6.39 -1.10
C LEU A 104 14.60 6.40 -1.38
N LEU A 105 15.25 7.56 -1.28
CA LEU A 105 16.70 7.69 -1.45
C LEU A 105 17.49 6.96 -0.35
N ARG A 106 16.97 6.92 0.88
CA ARG A 106 17.59 6.20 2.00
C ARG A 106 17.30 4.70 2.00
N SER A 107 16.37 4.25 1.17
CA SER A 107 15.97 2.83 1.15
C SER A 107 17.03 1.99 0.44
N THR A 108 17.50 0.94 1.09
CA THR A 108 18.39 -0.07 0.52
C THR A 108 17.68 -1.01 -0.46
N ASN A 109 16.34 -1.03 -0.45
CA ASN A 109 15.55 -1.84 -1.37
C ASN A 109 15.58 -1.25 -2.78
N GLN A 110 16.26 -1.91 -3.69
CA GLN A 110 16.26 -1.57 -5.11
C GLN A 110 14.83 -1.63 -5.65
N ARG A 111 14.35 -0.50 -6.16
CA ARG A 111 13.05 -0.41 -6.81
C ARG A 111 13.26 -0.34 -8.32
N PRO A 112 12.76 -1.31 -9.10
CA PRO A 112 12.97 -1.35 -10.56
C PRO A 112 12.64 -0.02 -11.24
N LEU A 113 11.54 0.62 -10.84
CA LEU A 113 11.05 1.88 -11.41
C LEU A 113 11.90 3.13 -11.07
N LEU A 114 12.86 3.02 -10.14
CA LEU A 114 13.73 4.12 -9.72
C LEU A 114 15.19 3.89 -10.09
N LYS A 115 15.53 2.75 -10.68
CA LYS A 115 16.91 2.39 -11.04
C LYS A 115 17.48 3.41 -12.04
N GLY A 116 18.62 4.00 -11.71
CA GLY A 116 19.35 4.94 -12.57
C GLY A 116 18.80 6.37 -12.63
N LYS A 117 17.77 6.71 -11.85
CA LYS A 117 17.20 8.07 -11.80
C LYS A 117 18.00 8.97 -10.86
N SER A 118 18.21 10.21 -11.29
CA SER A 118 18.71 11.28 -10.44
C SER A 118 17.70 11.69 -9.37
N ASP A 119 18.13 12.45 -8.39
CA ASP A 119 17.28 12.96 -7.30
C ASP A 119 16.07 13.75 -7.80
N ASP A 120 16.25 14.58 -8.82
CA ASP A 120 15.17 15.39 -9.42
C ASP A 120 14.20 14.54 -10.23
N GLU A 121 14.73 13.55 -10.96
CA GLU A 121 13.91 12.57 -11.69
C GLU A 121 13.10 11.70 -10.73
N VAL A 122 13.63 11.33 -9.56
CA VAL A 122 12.89 10.63 -8.50
C VAL A 122 11.76 11.50 -7.97
N LEU A 123 12.02 12.80 -7.70
CA LEU A 123 10.97 13.72 -7.23
C LEU A 123 9.87 13.90 -8.28
N LYS A 124 10.26 14.11 -9.55
CA LYS A 124 9.30 14.21 -10.65
C LYS A 124 8.46 12.95 -10.78
N PHE A 125 9.10 11.79 -10.78
CA PHE A 125 8.41 10.50 -10.83
C PHE A 125 7.40 10.31 -9.67
N ILE A 126 7.76 10.73 -8.44
CA ILE A 126 6.85 10.66 -7.29
C ILE A 126 5.63 11.55 -7.52
N LYS A 127 5.83 12.81 -7.94
CA LYS A 127 4.75 13.76 -8.22
C LYS A 127 3.82 13.23 -9.30
N ASP A 128 4.36 12.77 -10.41
CA ASP A 128 3.59 12.23 -11.54
C ASP A 128 2.75 11.03 -11.08
N LYS A 129 3.32 10.13 -10.27
CA LYS A 129 2.60 8.96 -9.74
C LYS A 129 1.56 9.32 -8.66
N ILE A 130 1.74 10.38 -7.91
CA ILE A 130 0.72 10.87 -6.98
C ILE A 130 -0.46 11.44 -7.78
N ILE A 131 -0.21 12.27 -8.78
CA ILE A 131 -1.24 12.88 -9.65
C ILE A 131 -2.03 11.79 -10.38
N GLU A 132 -1.34 10.85 -11.04
CA GLU A 132 -1.95 9.73 -11.77
C GLU A 132 -2.90 8.90 -10.89
N ARG A 133 -2.50 8.68 -9.63
CA ARG A 133 -3.22 7.80 -8.69
C ARG A 133 -4.17 8.53 -7.77
N LYS A 134 -4.19 9.86 -7.80
CA LYS A 134 -5.01 10.68 -6.90
C LYS A 134 -6.46 10.25 -6.89
N LYS A 135 -7.07 10.04 -8.07
CA LYS A 135 -8.47 9.63 -8.20
C LYS A 135 -8.80 8.34 -7.43
N PHE A 136 -7.85 7.38 -7.34
CA PHE A 136 -8.05 6.15 -6.58
C PHE A 136 -7.81 6.36 -5.09
N TYR A 137 -6.79 7.17 -4.73
CA TYR A 137 -6.49 7.45 -3.33
C TYR A 137 -7.56 8.31 -2.66
N ASP A 138 -8.22 9.18 -3.45
CA ASP A 138 -9.31 10.03 -2.96
C ASP A 138 -10.56 9.22 -2.59
N GLU A 139 -10.73 8.03 -3.12
CA GLU A 139 -11.82 7.11 -2.78
C GLU A 139 -11.56 6.25 -1.53
N ALA A 140 -10.43 6.39 -0.86
CA ALA A 140 -10.20 5.71 0.41
C ALA A 140 -11.24 6.15 1.45
N HIS A 141 -11.67 5.22 2.29
CA HIS A 141 -12.61 5.50 3.37
C HIS A 141 -12.04 6.47 4.40
N LEU A 142 -10.71 6.40 4.62
CA LEU A 142 -10.01 7.23 5.58
C LEU A 142 -8.69 7.73 4.99
N LYS A 143 -8.44 9.04 5.09
CA LYS A 143 -7.16 9.65 4.72
C LYS A 143 -6.47 10.11 5.99
N VAL A 144 -5.25 9.66 6.20
CA VAL A 144 -4.47 9.96 7.39
C VAL A 144 -3.12 10.53 7.00
N ASP A 145 -2.73 11.64 7.62
CA ASP A 145 -1.38 12.20 7.46
C ASP A 145 -0.32 11.19 7.95
N GLY A 146 0.52 10.74 7.04
CA GLY A 146 1.61 9.81 7.30
C GLY A 146 2.86 10.45 7.93
N LEU A 147 2.86 11.79 8.15
CA LEU A 147 3.90 12.48 8.86
C LEU A 147 3.65 12.39 10.37
N ASN A 148 4.66 11.90 11.11
CA ASN A 148 4.55 11.71 12.57
C ASN A 148 3.35 10.86 13.02
N LEU A 149 2.88 9.95 12.17
CA LEU A 149 1.78 9.05 12.48
C LEU A 149 2.19 8.06 13.57
N THR A 150 1.45 8.06 14.68
CA THR A 150 1.57 7.06 15.74
C THR A 150 0.47 6.01 15.60
N THR A 151 0.69 4.83 16.19
CA THR A 151 -0.33 3.76 16.22
C THR A 151 -1.58 4.23 16.95
N GLN A 152 -1.44 4.97 18.05
CA GLN A 152 -2.57 5.51 18.81
C GLN A 152 -3.40 6.50 17.98
N LYS A 153 -2.75 7.40 17.25
CA LYS A 153 -3.44 8.34 16.34
C LYS A 153 -4.23 7.56 15.28
N LEU A 154 -3.63 6.55 14.69
CA LEU A 154 -4.30 5.72 13.67
C LEU A 154 -5.50 4.96 14.24
N LEU A 155 -5.39 4.40 15.45
CA LEU A 155 -6.50 3.76 16.15
C LEU A 155 -7.65 4.74 16.45
N ASN A 156 -7.33 5.95 16.88
CA ASN A 156 -8.33 6.99 17.15
C ASN A 156 -9.09 7.40 15.87
N GLU A 157 -8.38 7.56 14.75
CA GLU A 157 -9.00 7.87 13.44
C GLU A 157 -9.93 6.74 12.97
N ILE A 158 -9.51 5.48 13.13
CA ILE A 158 -10.36 4.31 12.84
C ILE A 158 -11.60 4.28 13.73
N GLY A 159 -11.43 4.48 15.04
CA GLY A 159 -12.54 4.54 15.99
C GLY A 159 -13.54 5.66 15.66
N SER A 160 -13.05 6.83 15.33
CA SER A 160 -13.87 7.99 14.92
C SER A 160 -14.66 7.69 13.63
N TYR A 161 -14.05 7.02 12.67
CA TYR A 161 -14.72 6.61 11.43
C TYR A 161 -15.92 5.72 11.72
N TYR A 162 -15.76 4.65 12.51
CA TYR A 162 -16.86 3.74 12.84
C TYR A 162 -17.93 4.39 13.70
N ASN A 163 -17.56 5.24 14.66
CA ASN A 163 -18.54 5.96 15.49
C ASN A 163 -19.41 6.94 14.66
N ASN A 164 -18.88 7.49 13.56
CA ASN A 164 -19.64 8.36 12.66
C ASN A 164 -20.46 7.56 11.63
N ALA A 165 -20.08 6.35 11.30
CA ALA A 165 -20.80 5.48 10.37
C ALA A 165 -22.04 4.80 11.00
N ILE A 166 -22.14 4.79 12.33
CA ILE A 166 -23.24 4.17 13.10
C ILE A 166 -24.35 5.18 13.45
N LYS A 167 -24.11 6.48 13.22
CA LYS A 167 -25.11 7.55 13.37
C LYS A 167 -25.86 7.80 12.08
#